data_38d8a3031f09626c136cbaaba44e19f1
#
_entry.id   38d8a3031f09626c136cbaaba44e19f1
#
_cell.length_a   1.000
_cell.length_b   1.000
_cell.length_c   1.000
_cell.angle_alpha   90.00
_cell.angle_beta   90.00
_cell.angle_gamma   90.00
#
_symmetry.space_group_name_H-M   'P 1'
#
loop_
_entity.id
_entity.type
_entity.pdbx_description
1 polymer ?
#
loop_
_entity_poly.entity_id
_entity_poly.type
_entity_poly.pdbx_seq_one_letter_code
_entity_poly.pdbx_strand_id
1 'polypeptide(L)'
;MKKLFYLMAISLMLLTSACSKDEEEYMLSANDLEQTTWKAVYTGYDYQGKKYKDNYIVQFLTRTSGTSVELADDRDYPDHPFSYSIDRRIMSFRDLFGGDWTIMEASHNKFVLQSDIPTKATIVWVKQY
;
A
#
# COMPACT_ATOMS: atom_id res chain seq x y z
N MET A 1 -51.02 -0.15 -1.96
CA MET A 1 -50.29 -1.37 -1.63
C MET A 1 -49.33 -1.80 -2.74
N LYS A 2 -49.73 -1.76 -4.01
CA LYS A 2 -48.84 -2.11 -5.11
C LYS A 2 -47.61 -1.21 -5.22
N LYS A 3 -47.75 0.06 -4.86
CA LYS A 3 -46.63 1.02 -4.90
C LYS A 3 -45.55 0.70 -3.87
N LEU A 4 -45.88 0.11 -2.75
CA LEU A 4 -44.93 -0.31 -1.72
C LEU A 4 -44.04 -1.44 -2.20
N PHE A 5 -44.61 -2.39 -2.94
CA PHE A 5 -43.82 -3.49 -3.52
C PHE A 5 -42.79 -3.01 -4.54
N TYR A 6 -43.17 -2.05 -5.36
CA TYR A 6 -42.24 -1.47 -6.34
C TYR A 6 -41.08 -0.74 -5.68
N LEU A 7 -41.37 -0.01 -4.62
CA LEU A 7 -40.33 0.69 -3.88
C LEU A 7 -39.34 -0.28 -3.21
N MET A 8 -39.85 -1.37 -2.67
CA MET A 8 -39.00 -2.41 -2.08
C MET A 8 -38.13 -3.11 -3.13
N ALA A 9 -38.68 -3.40 -4.29
CA ALA A 9 -37.94 -4.03 -5.37
C ALA A 9 -36.81 -3.12 -5.89
N ILE A 10 -37.08 -1.84 -6.00
CA ILE A 10 -36.07 -0.86 -6.40
C ILE A 10 -34.97 -0.72 -5.36
N SER A 11 -35.33 -0.72 -4.07
CA SER A 11 -34.35 -0.70 -2.99
C SER A 11 -33.43 -1.92 -3.02
N LEU A 12 -33.99 -3.09 -3.27
CA LEU A 12 -33.21 -4.33 -3.38
C LEU A 12 -32.25 -4.30 -4.56
N MET A 13 -32.69 -3.77 -5.69
CA MET A 13 -31.82 -3.64 -6.86
C MET A 13 -30.67 -2.67 -6.61
N LEU A 14 -30.92 -1.57 -5.92
CA LEU A 14 -29.87 -0.61 -5.58
C LEU A 14 -28.84 -1.23 -4.63
N LEU A 15 -29.27 -2.02 -3.67
CA LEU A 15 -28.36 -2.74 -2.76
C LEU A 15 -27.51 -3.75 -3.51
N THR A 16 -28.08 -4.48 -4.46
CA THR A 16 -27.34 -5.42 -5.28
C THR A 16 -26.30 -4.73 -6.16
N SER A 17 -26.66 -3.58 -6.71
CA SER A 17 -25.72 -2.78 -7.52
C SER A 17 -24.56 -2.25 -6.67
N ALA A 18 -24.82 -1.83 -5.44
CA ALA A 18 -23.79 -1.40 -4.52
C ALA A 18 -22.82 -2.53 -4.18
N CYS A 19 -23.32 -3.74 -3.94
CA CYS A 19 -22.47 -4.92 -3.71
C CYS A 19 -21.61 -5.26 -4.93
N SER A 20 -22.13 -5.12 -6.13
CA SER A 20 -21.36 -5.35 -7.36
C SER A 20 -20.21 -4.37 -7.51
N LYS A 21 -20.40 -3.12 -7.09
CA LYS A 21 -19.35 -2.11 -7.13
C LYS A 21 -18.24 -2.38 -6.12
N ASP A 22 -18.58 -2.98 -4.98
CA ASP A 22 -17.62 -3.34 -3.94
C ASP A 22 -16.69 -4.46 -4.40
N GLU A 23 -17.07 -5.21 -5.44
CA GLU A 23 -16.23 -6.22 -6.04
C GLU A 23 -15.12 -5.64 -6.92
N GLU A 24 -15.23 -4.37 -7.31
CA GLU A 24 -14.15 -3.69 -8.01
C GLU A 24 -13.02 -3.40 -7.05
N GLU A 25 -11.99 -4.23 -7.09
CA GLU A 25 -10.81 -4.04 -6.27
C GLU A 25 -10.10 -2.75 -6.68
N TYR A 26 -9.77 -1.93 -5.68
CA TYR A 26 -8.89 -0.80 -5.90
C TYR A 26 -7.52 -1.30 -6.31
N MET A 27 -7.02 -0.82 -7.44
CA MET A 27 -5.69 -1.15 -7.94
C MET A 27 -4.75 0.02 -7.67
N LEU A 28 -3.74 -0.24 -6.85
CA LEU A 28 -2.69 0.74 -6.59
C LEU A 28 -1.93 1.02 -7.88
N SER A 29 -1.73 2.30 -8.18
CA SER A 29 -0.99 2.72 -9.37
C SER A 29 0.03 3.79 -9.03
N ALA A 30 1.03 3.94 -9.89
CA ALA A 30 2.04 4.98 -9.73
C ALA A 30 1.43 6.39 -9.82
N ASN A 31 0.36 6.56 -10.58
CA ASN A 31 -0.36 7.82 -10.66
C ASN A 31 -0.94 8.23 -9.30
N ASP A 32 -1.44 7.26 -8.54
CA ASP A 32 -2.03 7.52 -7.23
C ASP A 32 -0.98 7.85 -6.17
N LEU A 33 0.25 7.39 -6.37
CA LEU A 33 1.35 7.62 -5.43
C LEU A 33 2.07 8.94 -5.67
N GLU A 34 2.13 9.41 -6.91
CA GLU A 34 2.83 10.64 -7.26
C GLU A 34 2.41 11.80 -6.36
N GLN A 35 3.37 12.50 -5.76
CA GLN A 35 3.15 13.64 -4.86
C GLN A 35 2.43 13.27 -3.56
N THR A 36 2.64 12.06 -3.06
CA THR A 36 2.06 11.63 -1.78
C THR A 36 3.14 11.24 -0.78
N THR A 37 2.80 11.32 0.49
CA THR A 37 3.69 10.97 1.60
C THR A 37 3.05 9.88 2.45
N TRP A 38 3.84 8.88 2.80
CA TRP A 38 3.38 7.69 3.51
C TRP A 38 4.28 7.36 4.69
N LYS A 39 3.68 6.76 5.71
CA LYS A 39 4.43 6.08 6.76
C LYS A 39 4.48 4.60 6.43
N ALA A 40 5.67 4.05 6.30
CA ALA A 40 5.88 2.63 6.00
C ALA A 40 6.49 1.95 7.22
N VAL A 41 5.84 0.88 7.67
CA VAL A 41 6.33 0.04 8.77
C VAL A 41 6.77 -1.29 8.20
N TYR A 42 8.08 -1.50 8.18
CA TYR A 42 8.71 -2.73 7.72
C TYR A 42 8.80 -3.71 8.88
N THR A 43 8.26 -4.90 8.70
CA THR A 43 8.38 -6.00 9.66
C THR A 43 9.08 -7.16 8.99
N GLY A 44 10.20 -7.59 9.54
CA GLY A 44 10.97 -8.69 9.01
C GLY A 44 11.51 -9.57 10.13
N TYR A 45 12.35 -10.53 9.74
CA TYR A 45 13.02 -11.45 10.66
C TYR A 45 14.51 -11.41 10.37
N ASP A 46 15.32 -11.34 11.42
CA ASP A 46 16.77 -11.44 11.27
C ASP A 46 17.19 -12.91 11.02
N TYR A 47 18.49 -13.12 10.80
CA TYR A 47 19.02 -14.46 10.53
C TYR A 47 18.89 -15.41 11.73
N GLN A 48 18.57 -14.90 12.91
CA GLN A 48 18.28 -15.70 14.10
C GLN A 48 16.78 -16.00 14.25
N GLY A 49 15.96 -15.54 13.31
CA GLY A 49 14.52 -15.70 13.35
C GLY A 49 13.80 -14.72 14.26
N LYS A 50 14.50 -13.71 14.77
CA LYS A 50 13.91 -12.69 15.65
C LYS A 50 13.20 -11.61 14.82
N LYS A 51 11.96 -11.31 15.17
CA LYS A 51 11.16 -10.29 14.53
C LYS A 51 11.67 -8.89 14.86
N TYR A 52 11.77 -8.03 13.85
CA TYR A 52 12.14 -6.63 14.03
C TYR A 52 11.22 -5.72 13.20
N LYS A 53 11.14 -4.45 13.59
CA LYS A 53 10.36 -3.43 12.89
C LYS A 53 11.20 -2.19 12.66
N ASP A 54 11.11 -1.66 11.44
CA ASP A 54 11.68 -0.37 11.08
C ASP A 54 10.58 0.54 10.56
N ASN A 55 10.65 1.81 10.89
CA ASN A 55 9.68 2.81 10.47
C ASN A 55 10.33 3.78 9.51
N TYR A 56 9.59 4.15 8.46
CA TYR A 56 10.05 5.06 7.42
C TYR A 56 8.99 6.09 7.11
N ILE A 57 9.41 7.29 6.75
CA ILE A 57 8.57 8.24 6.04
C ILE A 57 9.03 8.22 4.59
N VAL A 58 8.11 7.93 3.68
CA VAL A 58 8.39 7.77 2.26
C VAL A 58 7.59 8.78 1.49
N GLN A 59 8.28 9.57 0.68
CA GLN A 59 7.64 10.55 -0.20
C GLN A 59 7.82 10.10 -1.64
N PHE A 60 6.71 9.84 -2.33
CA PHE A 60 6.72 9.57 -3.75
C PHE A 60 6.70 10.90 -4.50
N LEU A 61 7.75 11.21 -5.24
CA LEU A 61 7.89 12.48 -5.94
C LEU A 61 7.33 12.41 -7.36
N THR A 62 7.66 11.34 -8.05
CA THR A 62 7.21 11.08 -9.41
C THR A 62 6.61 9.69 -9.51
N ARG A 63 6.21 9.29 -10.69
CA ARG A 63 5.67 7.94 -10.92
C ARG A 63 6.73 6.84 -10.85
N THR A 64 8.01 7.21 -10.77
CA THR A 64 9.13 6.25 -10.79
C THR A 64 10.14 6.46 -9.69
N SER A 65 10.02 7.54 -8.92
CA SER A 65 11.03 7.88 -7.92
C SER A 65 10.46 8.57 -6.69
N GLY A 66 11.22 8.53 -5.63
CA GLY A 66 10.89 9.19 -4.39
C GLY A 66 12.08 9.29 -3.46
N THR A 67 11.82 9.70 -2.23
CA THR A 67 12.80 9.76 -1.15
C THR A 67 12.23 9.11 0.11
N SER A 68 13.09 8.59 0.96
CA SER A 68 12.70 8.00 2.22
C SER A 68 13.61 8.46 3.35
N VAL A 69 13.06 8.49 4.55
CA VAL A 69 13.79 8.74 5.79
C VAL A 69 13.45 7.64 6.76
N GLU A 70 14.46 6.96 7.29
CA GLU A 70 14.26 5.98 8.34
C GLU A 70 14.08 6.71 9.67
N LEU A 71 13.02 6.37 10.41
CA LEU A 71 12.77 6.92 11.74
C LEU A 71 13.44 6.03 12.78
N ALA A 72 14.58 6.46 13.27
CA ALA A 72 15.25 5.78 14.36
C ALA A 72 15.47 6.77 15.51
N ASP A 73 15.44 6.25 16.74
CA ASP A 73 15.67 7.05 17.94
C ASP A 73 17.07 7.66 17.86
N ASP A 74 17.18 8.96 18.07
CA ASP A 74 18.43 9.72 18.23
C ASP A 74 19.33 9.84 17.00
N ARG A 75 18.84 9.57 15.78
CA ARG A 75 19.67 9.74 14.58
C ARG A 75 18.91 10.47 13.48
N ASP A 76 19.54 11.51 12.95
CA ASP A 76 19.10 12.18 11.74
C ASP A 76 19.66 11.43 10.54
N TYR A 77 18.82 10.66 9.87
CA TYR A 77 19.20 10.04 8.61
C TYR A 77 18.90 10.99 7.46
N PRO A 78 19.83 11.18 6.53
CA PRO A 78 19.55 11.99 5.34
C PRO A 78 18.49 11.31 4.46
N ASP A 79 17.81 12.11 3.65
CA ASP A 79 16.88 11.60 2.66
C ASP A 79 17.58 10.60 1.73
N HIS A 80 16.97 9.45 1.55
CA HIS A 80 17.49 8.40 0.69
C HIS A 80 16.65 8.30 -0.58
N PRO A 81 17.21 8.64 -1.75
CA PRO A 81 16.47 8.53 -3.01
C PRO A 81 16.29 7.07 -3.41
N PHE A 82 15.16 6.76 -4.04
CA PHE A 82 14.87 5.44 -4.54
C PHE A 82 14.08 5.52 -5.85
N SER A 83 14.04 4.41 -6.56
CA SER A 83 13.14 4.23 -7.70
C SER A 83 12.19 3.08 -7.44
N TYR A 84 11.05 3.09 -8.13
CA TYR A 84 10.04 2.06 -7.98
C TYR A 84 9.23 1.90 -9.26
N SER A 85 8.55 0.77 -9.36
CA SER A 85 7.60 0.51 -10.42
C SER A 85 6.46 -0.34 -9.87
N ILE A 86 5.30 -0.23 -10.49
CA ILE A 86 4.15 -1.06 -10.17
C ILE A 86 3.68 -1.71 -11.46
N ASP A 87 3.60 -3.05 -11.46
CA ASP A 87 3.02 -3.84 -12.53
C ASP A 87 2.00 -4.77 -11.90
N ARG A 88 0.73 -4.43 -12.06
CA ARG A 88 -0.41 -5.15 -11.50
C ARG A 88 -0.30 -5.26 -9.97
N ARG A 89 -0.02 -6.43 -9.44
CA ARG A 89 0.09 -6.67 -8.00
C ARG A 89 1.53 -6.74 -7.51
N ILE A 90 2.49 -6.39 -8.37
CA ILE A 90 3.90 -6.39 -7.99
C ILE A 90 4.43 -4.97 -7.95
N MET A 91 4.98 -4.58 -6.81
CA MET A 91 5.67 -3.32 -6.63
C MET A 91 7.15 -3.63 -6.43
N SER A 92 7.99 -3.06 -7.29
CA SER A 92 9.44 -3.29 -7.29
C SER A 92 10.16 -2.03 -6.85
N PHE A 93 11.15 -2.20 -5.99
CA PHE A 93 11.96 -1.10 -5.46
C PHE A 93 13.42 -1.28 -5.80
N ARG A 94 14.08 -0.17 -6.06
CA ARG A 94 15.53 -0.08 -6.18
C ARG A 94 16.03 0.99 -5.22
N ASP A 95 17.06 0.66 -4.44
CA ASP A 95 17.68 1.52 -3.43
C ASP A 95 16.82 1.77 -2.19
N LEU A 96 15.69 1.08 -2.06
CA LEU A 96 14.86 1.05 -0.86
C LEU A 96 14.14 -0.28 -0.83
N PHE A 97 14.19 -0.99 0.27
CA PHE A 97 13.55 -2.32 0.51
C PHE A 97 14.01 -3.43 -0.43
N GLY A 98 14.51 -3.12 -1.63
CA GLY A 98 15.03 -4.06 -2.60
C GLY A 98 14.02 -5.08 -3.14
N GLY A 99 14.10 -5.37 -4.45
CA GLY A 99 13.36 -6.48 -5.06
C GLY A 99 11.89 -6.23 -5.28
N ASP A 100 11.19 -7.34 -5.48
CA ASP A 100 9.77 -7.36 -5.85
C ASP A 100 8.90 -7.68 -4.64
N TRP A 101 7.82 -6.94 -4.50
CA TRP A 101 6.86 -7.09 -3.40
C TRP A 101 5.47 -7.31 -3.95
N THR A 102 4.74 -8.26 -3.37
CA THR A 102 3.33 -8.49 -3.74
C THR A 102 2.44 -7.52 -2.99
N ILE A 103 1.53 -6.86 -3.71
CA ILE A 103 0.52 -5.99 -3.11
C ILE A 103 -0.59 -6.88 -2.58
N MET A 104 -0.67 -7.04 -1.25
CA MET A 104 -1.63 -7.91 -0.59
C MET A 104 -2.99 -7.26 -0.44
N GLU A 105 -3.00 -5.97 -0.12
CA GLU A 105 -4.22 -5.16 -0.07
C GLU A 105 -3.87 -3.72 -0.44
N ALA A 106 -4.84 -2.99 -0.97
CA ALA A 106 -4.65 -1.59 -1.31
C ALA A 106 -5.97 -0.83 -1.20
N SER A 107 -5.86 0.40 -0.71
CA SER A 107 -6.93 1.38 -0.69
C SER A 107 -6.30 2.76 -0.91
N HIS A 108 -7.12 3.80 -0.96
CA HIS A 108 -6.60 5.16 -1.17
C HIS A 108 -5.66 5.62 -0.05
N ASN A 109 -5.81 5.08 1.15
CA ASN A 109 -5.09 5.55 2.33
C ASN A 109 -4.16 4.51 2.97
N LYS A 110 -4.18 3.28 2.47
CA LYS A 110 -3.40 2.19 3.06
C LYS A 110 -3.11 1.12 2.01
N PHE A 111 -1.91 0.57 2.02
CA PHE A 111 -1.61 -0.64 1.27
C PHE A 111 -0.59 -1.48 2.02
N VAL A 112 -0.56 -2.77 1.72
CA VAL A 112 0.30 -3.75 2.39
C VAL A 112 1.08 -4.52 1.33
N LEU A 113 2.39 -4.56 1.50
CA LEU A 113 3.31 -5.31 0.65
C LEU A 113 3.88 -6.50 1.41
N GLN A 114 4.08 -7.59 0.73
CA GLN A 114 4.69 -8.79 1.30
C GLN A 114 5.72 -9.36 0.34
N SER A 115 6.85 -9.81 0.91
CA SER A 115 7.88 -10.53 0.18
C SER A 115 8.20 -11.82 0.94
N ASP A 116 8.43 -12.90 0.22
CA ASP A 116 8.81 -14.20 0.80
C ASP A 116 10.28 -14.55 0.54
N ILE A 117 10.99 -13.74 -0.24
CA ILE A 117 12.36 -14.01 -0.66
C ILE A 117 13.28 -12.83 -0.28
N PRO A 118 14.43 -13.05 0.38
CA PRO A 118 14.94 -14.32 0.91
C PRO A 118 14.25 -14.79 2.18
N THR A 119 13.57 -13.88 2.90
CA THR A 119 12.80 -14.17 4.09
C THR A 119 11.47 -13.43 4.02
N LYS A 120 10.49 -13.95 4.75
CA LYS A 120 9.18 -13.32 4.80
C LYS A 120 9.26 -11.94 5.46
N ALA A 121 8.78 -10.93 4.77
CA ALA A 121 8.72 -9.55 5.26
C ALA A 121 7.42 -8.89 4.82
N THR A 122 6.95 -7.94 5.61
CA THR A 122 5.72 -7.20 5.34
C THR A 122 5.97 -5.72 5.55
N ILE A 123 5.44 -4.89 4.66
CA ILE A 123 5.48 -3.44 4.81
C ILE A 123 4.06 -2.91 4.80
N VAL A 124 3.66 -2.26 5.88
CA VAL A 124 2.35 -1.61 5.98
C VAL A 124 2.53 -0.12 5.72
N TRP A 125 1.78 0.38 4.74
CA TRP A 125 1.86 1.78 4.29
C TRP A 125 0.58 2.50 4.65
N VAL A 126 0.70 3.60 5.37
CA VAL A 126 -0.43 4.46 5.75
C VAL A 126 -0.17 5.87 5.23
N LYS A 127 -1.12 6.39 4.46
CA LYS A 127 -1.00 7.71 3.82
C LYS A 127 -1.01 8.80 4.88
N GLN A 128 -0.07 9.74 4.74
CA GLN A 128 0.04 10.92 5.60
C GLN A 128 -0.52 12.18 4.90
N TYR A 129 -0.19 12.35 3.63
CA TYR A 129 -0.63 13.49 2.82
C TYR A 129 -0.99 13.08 1.41
#